data_545e6195ee27160b7fe5fd8271b5f5ab
#
_entry.id   545e6195ee27160b7fe5fd8271b5f5ab
#
_cell.length_a   1.000
_cell.length_b   1.000
_cell.length_c   1.000
_cell.angle_alpha   90.00
_cell.angle_beta   90.00
_cell.angle_gamma   90.00
#
_symmetry.space_group_name_H-M   'P 1'
#
loop_
_entity.id
_entity.type
_entity.pdbx_description
1 polymer ?
#
loop_
_entity_poly.entity_id
_entity_poly.type
_entity_poly.pdbx_seq_one_letter_code
_entity_poly.pdbx_strand_id
1 'polypeptide(L)'
;GQIYAYSFIPPVQAQVLASMQEHYEKNRQGLLDKMIQDEVKDGRRVLFETAHAIAFIPVCARYPYETWIAPKRPVQFLHELRADELHDLSLVLKTMLLKFDGLWDITFPY
;
A
#
# COMPACT_ATOMS: atom_id res chain seq x y z
N GLY A 1 -1.29 -15.83 4.38
CA GLY A 1 -1.90 -14.55 4.73
C GLY A 1 -3.20 -14.73 5.52
N GLN A 2 -3.60 -13.71 6.26
CA GLN A 2 -4.80 -13.71 7.09
C GLN A 2 -5.62 -12.45 6.82
N ILE A 3 -6.95 -12.62 6.82
CA ILE A 3 -7.92 -11.52 6.71
C ILE A 3 -8.72 -11.49 8.01
N TYR A 4 -8.77 -10.31 8.63
CA TYR A 4 -9.55 -10.07 9.84
C TYR A 4 -10.70 -9.11 9.54
N ALA A 5 -11.89 -9.41 10.07
CA ALA A 5 -13.04 -8.53 10.02
C ALA A 5 -13.49 -8.19 11.44
N TYR A 6 -13.71 -6.92 11.71
CA TYR A 6 -14.17 -6.42 13.01
C TYR A 6 -15.48 -5.65 12.86
N SER A 7 -16.33 -5.71 13.88
CA SER A 7 -17.55 -4.90 13.96
C SER A 7 -17.29 -3.49 14.52
N PHE A 8 -16.04 -3.14 14.76
CA PHE A 8 -15.60 -1.84 15.28
C PHE A 8 -14.31 -1.42 14.57
N ILE A 9 -13.96 -0.13 14.65
CA ILE A 9 -12.67 0.38 14.16
C ILE A 9 -11.65 0.24 15.28
N PRO A 10 -10.60 -0.60 15.11
CA PRO A 10 -9.54 -0.73 16.11
C PRO A 10 -8.84 0.62 16.38
N PRO A 11 -8.33 0.86 17.62
CA PRO A 11 -7.76 2.16 18.00
C PRO A 11 -6.67 2.69 17.09
N VAL A 12 -5.76 1.82 16.62
CA VAL A 12 -4.68 2.22 15.71
C VAL A 12 -5.24 2.69 14.37
N GLN A 13 -6.22 1.98 13.81
CA GLN A 13 -6.88 2.36 12.56
C GLN A 13 -7.67 3.66 12.73
N ALA A 14 -8.34 3.86 13.87
CA ALA A 14 -9.02 5.12 14.17
C ALA A 14 -8.06 6.30 14.21
N GLN A 15 -6.87 6.12 14.78
CA GLN A 15 -5.82 7.15 14.79
C GLN A 15 -5.28 7.44 13.39
N VAL A 16 -5.06 6.41 12.57
CA VAL A 16 -4.64 6.57 11.17
C VAL A 16 -5.68 7.35 10.38
N LEU A 17 -6.96 7.00 10.51
CA LEU A 17 -8.05 7.70 9.83
C LEU A 17 -8.14 9.17 10.26
N ALA A 18 -8.00 9.46 11.57
CA ALA A 18 -7.98 10.84 12.07
C ALA A 18 -6.82 11.65 11.47
N SER A 19 -5.62 11.06 11.39
CA SER A 19 -4.45 11.70 10.79
C SER A 19 -4.62 11.95 9.29
N MET A 20 -5.24 10.99 8.57
CA MET A 20 -5.56 11.13 7.15
C MET A 20 -6.58 12.25 6.92
N GLN A 21 -7.60 12.35 7.76
CA GLN A 21 -8.61 13.40 7.70
C GLN A 21 -7.98 14.77 7.96
N GLU A 22 -7.20 14.92 9.04
CA GLU A 22 -6.49 16.15 9.36
C GLU A 22 -5.59 16.63 8.20
N HIS A 23 -4.86 15.69 7.60
CA HIS A 23 -4.02 16.00 6.43
C HIS A 23 -4.85 16.50 5.25
N TYR A 24 -5.97 15.83 4.96
CA TYR A 24 -6.86 16.22 3.86
C TYR A 24 -7.49 17.59 4.08
N GLU A 25 -7.92 17.90 5.30
CA GLU A 25 -8.50 19.21 5.65
C GLU A 25 -7.50 20.35 5.44
N LYS A 26 -6.23 20.10 5.76
CA LYS A 26 -5.15 21.11 5.61
C LYS A 26 -4.66 21.24 4.17
N ASN A 27 -4.54 20.13 3.44
CA ASN A 27 -3.82 20.09 2.16
C ASN A 27 -4.73 19.88 0.95
N ARG A 28 -6.00 19.49 1.17
CA ARG A 28 -6.96 19.11 0.11
C ARG A 28 -6.47 17.97 -0.80
N GLN A 29 -5.59 17.13 -0.27
CA GLN A 29 -5.03 15.95 -0.92
C GLN A 29 -5.00 14.79 0.07
N GLY A 30 -5.30 13.56 -0.39
CA GLY A 30 -5.21 12.37 0.46
C GLY A 30 -3.78 12.11 0.92
N LEU A 31 -3.59 11.72 2.17
CA LEU A 31 -2.25 11.46 2.72
C LEU A 31 -1.56 10.31 1.97
N LEU A 32 -2.25 9.21 1.70
CA LEU A 32 -1.68 8.07 0.96
C LEU A 32 -1.32 8.46 -0.47
N ASP A 33 -2.18 9.23 -1.14
CA ASP A 33 -1.92 9.75 -2.49
C ASP A 33 -0.65 10.62 -2.52
N LYS A 34 -0.51 11.52 -1.55
CA LYS A 34 0.71 12.34 -1.38
C LYS A 34 1.95 11.48 -1.17
N MET A 35 1.86 10.48 -0.29
CA MET A 35 2.98 9.55 -0.03
C MET A 35 3.38 8.80 -1.30
N ILE A 36 2.42 8.27 -2.06
CA ILE A 36 2.69 7.55 -3.32
C ILE A 36 3.38 8.47 -4.32
N GLN A 37 2.91 9.70 -4.49
CA GLN A 37 3.52 10.68 -5.40
C GLN A 37 4.97 10.99 -4.99
N ASP A 38 5.23 11.17 -3.71
CA ASP A 38 6.57 11.44 -3.19
C ASP A 38 7.50 10.23 -3.40
N GLU A 39 7.02 9.00 -3.17
CA GLU A 39 7.81 7.78 -3.39
C GLU A 39 8.12 7.54 -4.87
N VAL A 40 7.16 7.77 -5.76
CA VAL A 40 7.38 7.69 -7.22
C VAL A 40 8.42 8.71 -7.66
N LYS A 41 8.37 9.93 -7.13
CA LYS A 41 9.31 11.00 -7.46
C LYS A 41 10.73 10.71 -6.94
N ASP A 42 10.84 10.19 -5.72
CA ASP A 42 12.13 9.83 -5.10
C ASP A 42 12.72 8.54 -5.69
N GLY A 43 11.90 7.53 -5.94
CA GLY A 43 12.26 6.26 -6.58
C GLY A 43 13.04 5.28 -5.72
N ARG A 44 13.71 5.72 -4.65
CA ARG A 44 14.65 4.89 -3.86
C ARG A 44 13.98 3.75 -3.11
N ARG A 45 12.72 3.90 -2.73
CA ARG A 45 11.94 2.92 -1.96
C ARG A 45 10.89 2.19 -2.78
N VAL A 46 10.81 2.46 -4.08
CA VAL A 46 9.91 1.75 -5.00
C VAL A 46 10.51 0.39 -5.32
N LEU A 47 9.76 -0.68 -5.02
CA LEU A 47 10.19 -2.07 -5.23
C LEU A 47 9.68 -2.63 -6.56
N PHE A 48 8.49 -2.25 -6.95
CA PHE A 48 7.87 -2.63 -8.21
C PHE A 48 6.71 -1.69 -8.54
N GLU A 49 6.55 -1.37 -9.81
CA GLU A 49 5.57 -0.38 -10.28
C GLU A 49 4.98 -0.82 -11.62
N THR A 50 3.68 -0.60 -11.77
CA THR A 50 2.95 -0.77 -13.04
C THR A 50 2.25 0.54 -13.41
N ALA A 51 1.46 0.54 -14.47
CA ALA A 51 0.66 1.71 -14.86
C ALA A 51 -0.30 2.14 -13.73
N HIS A 52 -0.92 1.17 -13.01
CA HIS A 52 -2.01 1.43 -12.09
C HIS A 52 -1.72 1.07 -10.62
N ALA A 53 -0.61 0.40 -10.33
CA ALA A 53 -0.29 -0.04 -8.97
C ALA A 53 1.20 0.12 -8.66
N ILE A 54 1.52 0.17 -7.36
CA ILE A 54 2.88 0.36 -6.85
C ILE A 54 3.10 -0.47 -5.59
N ALA A 55 4.31 -1.03 -5.45
CA ALA A 55 4.84 -1.59 -4.21
C ALA A 55 6.05 -0.76 -3.76
N PHE A 56 6.06 -0.33 -2.51
CA PHE A 56 7.12 0.51 -1.95
C PHE A 56 7.32 0.25 -0.46
N ILE A 57 8.49 0.62 0.05
CA ILE A 57 8.74 0.66 1.49
C ILE A 57 8.33 2.04 1.98
N PRO A 58 7.32 2.17 2.86
CA PRO A 58 6.89 3.48 3.34
C PRO A 58 7.98 4.12 4.20
N VAL A 59 8.11 5.45 4.14
CA VAL A 59 9.07 6.20 4.97
C VAL A 59 8.86 5.96 6.47
N CYS A 60 7.64 5.59 6.86
CA CYS A 60 7.24 5.28 8.23
C CYS A 60 7.27 3.77 8.55
N ALA A 61 7.94 2.93 7.75
CA ALA A 61 8.05 1.50 8.00
C ALA A 61 8.56 1.23 9.43
N ARG A 62 7.84 0.37 10.16
CA ARG A 62 8.13 0.00 11.56
C ARG A 62 8.81 -1.35 11.69
N TYR A 63 8.68 -2.19 10.68
CA TYR A 63 9.16 -3.55 10.69
C TYR A 63 10.10 -3.81 9.50
N PRO A 64 11.12 -4.70 9.65
CA PRO A 64 11.89 -5.20 8.54
C PRO A 64 10.95 -5.81 7.48
N TYR A 65 11.22 -5.52 6.20
CA TYR A 65 10.43 -5.99 5.06
C TYR A 65 8.99 -5.48 4.98
N GLU A 66 8.59 -4.51 5.82
CA GLU A 66 7.28 -3.86 5.67
C GLU A 66 7.17 -3.25 4.28
N THR A 67 6.21 -3.74 3.51
CA THR A 67 5.96 -3.30 2.14
C THR A 67 4.49 -2.94 1.98
N TRP A 68 4.24 -1.76 1.43
CA TRP A 68 2.91 -1.32 1.08
C TRP A 68 2.67 -1.53 -0.41
N ILE A 69 1.48 -2.05 -0.72
CA ILE A 69 1.00 -2.24 -2.08
C ILE A 69 -0.30 -1.45 -2.21
N ALA A 70 -0.35 -0.56 -3.19
CA ALA A 70 -1.48 0.35 -3.36
C ALA A 70 -1.79 0.60 -4.84
N PRO A 71 -3.06 0.86 -5.18
CA PRO A 71 -3.40 1.46 -6.46
C PRO A 71 -2.89 2.90 -6.51
N LYS A 72 -2.48 3.37 -7.68
CA LYS A 72 -2.02 4.76 -7.86
C LYS A 72 -3.17 5.76 -7.89
N ARG A 73 -4.34 5.34 -8.36
CA ARG A 73 -5.54 6.17 -8.33
C ARG A 73 -6.17 6.10 -6.92
N PRO A 74 -6.48 7.23 -6.29
CA PRO A 74 -7.20 7.25 -5.02
C PRO A 74 -8.57 6.58 -5.15
N VAL A 75 -8.83 5.58 -4.31
CA VAL A 75 -10.13 4.89 -4.18
C VAL A 75 -10.42 4.67 -2.70
N GLN A 76 -11.70 4.67 -2.33
CA GLN A 76 -12.10 4.36 -0.95
C GLN A 76 -12.10 2.85 -0.69
N PHE A 77 -12.52 2.08 -1.70
CA PHE A 77 -12.69 0.64 -1.56
C PHE A 77 -12.11 -0.10 -2.78
N LEU A 78 -11.63 -1.33 -2.55
CA LEU A 78 -11.06 -2.16 -3.62
C LEU A 78 -12.06 -2.50 -4.74
N HIS A 79 -13.36 -2.54 -4.44
CA HIS A 79 -14.38 -2.81 -5.45
C HIS A 79 -14.62 -1.64 -6.44
N GLU A 80 -14.07 -0.46 -6.16
CA GLU A 80 -14.11 0.69 -7.07
C GLU A 80 -13.00 0.65 -8.13
N LEU A 81 -12.08 -0.32 -8.01
CA LEU A 81 -11.03 -0.51 -9.00
C LEU A 81 -11.61 -1.05 -10.30
N ARG A 82 -11.14 -0.51 -11.41
CA ARG A 82 -11.43 -1.04 -12.74
C ARG A 82 -10.70 -2.37 -12.96
N ALA A 83 -11.10 -3.12 -13.95
CA ALA A 83 -10.53 -4.43 -14.25
C ALA A 83 -9.01 -4.37 -14.54
N ASP A 84 -8.55 -3.34 -15.25
CA ASP A 84 -7.14 -3.09 -15.53
C ASP A 84 -6.34 -2.73 -14.26
N GLU A 85 -6.91 -1.91 -13.37
CA GLU A 85 -6.31 -1.55 -12.09
C GLU A 85 -6.22 -2.74 -11.14
N LEU A 86 -7.28 -3.57 -11.09
CA LEU A 86 -7.30 -4.79 -10.27
C LEU A 86 -6.30 -5.83 -10.79
N HIS A 87 -6.15 -5.96 -12.12
CA HIS A 87 -5.14 -6.80 -12.74
C HIS A 87 -3.73 -6.37 -12.31
N ASP A 88 -3.42 -5.08 -12.43
CA ASP A 88 -2.13 -4.52 -12.04
C ASP A 88 -1.84 -4.69 -10.55
N LEU A 89 -2.83 -4.44 -9.68
CA LEU A 89 -2.69 -4.63 -8.24
C LEU A 89 -2.38 -6.10 -7.89
N SER A 90 -3.07 -7.03 -8.56
CA SER A 90 -2.84 -8.46 -8.39
C SER A 90 -1.45 -8.88 -8.89
N LEU A 91 -0.99 -8.32 -10.02
CA LEU A 91 0.34 -8.56 -10.57
C LEU A 91 1.42 -8.05 -9.61
N VAL A 92 1.26 -6.85 -9.07
CA VAL A 92 2.20 -6.27 -8.09
C VAL A 92 2.26 -7.14 -6.84
N LEU A 93 1.10 -7.54 -6.29
CA LEU A 93 1.04 -8.42 -5.12
C LEU A 93 1.76 -9.74 -5.37
N LYS A 94 1.43 -10.44 -6.46
CA LYS A 94 2.08 -11.71 -6.82
C LYS A 94 3.59 -11.56 -6.99
N THR A 95 4.02 -10.50 -7.66
CA THR A 95 5.45 -10.22 -7.89
C THR A 95 6.18 -10.02 -6.57
N MET A 96 5.59 -9.27 -5.63
CA MET A 96 6.20 -9.03 -4.32
C MET A 96 6.29 -10.30 -3.49
N LEU A 97 5.25 -11.14 -3.46
CA LEU A 97 5.29 -12.43 -2.76
C LEU A 97 6.38 -13.34 -3.31
N LEU A 98 6.52 -13.44 -4.64
CA LEU A 98 7.59 -14.20 -5.28
C LEU A 98 8.98 -13.65 -4.97
N LYS A 99 9.14 -12.33 -4.90
CA LYS A 99 10.41 -11.70 -4.49
C LYS A 99 10.76 -12.05 -3.04
N PHE A 100 9.80 -12.03 -2.13
CA PHE A 100 10.03 -12.39 -0.72
C PHE A 100 10.39 -13.85 -0.56
N ASP A 101 9.69 -14.76 -1.23
CA ASP A 101 10.02 -16.21 -1.22
C ASP A 101 11.42 -16.50 -1.76
N GLY A 102 11.90 -15.69 -2.72
CA GLY A 102 13.23 -15.84 -3.30
C GLY A 102 14.38 -15.19 -2.51
N LEU A 103 14.10 -14.43 -1.42
CA LEU A 103 15.16 -13.70 -0.71
C LEU A 103 16.16 -14.59 0.01
N TRP A 104 15.70 -15.71 0.62
CA TRP A 104 16.52 -16.51 1.54
C TRP A 104 16.39 -18.02 1.33
N ASP A 105 15.82 -18.47 0.22
CA ASP A 105 15.46 -19.89 -0.02
C ASP A 105 14.57 -20.50 1.08
N ILE A 106 13.76 -19.68 1.73
CA ILE A 106 12.80 -20.09 2.74
C ILE A 106 11.42 -19.50 2.40
N THR A 107 10.36 -20.20 2.81
CA THR A 107 9.01 -19.65 2.70
C THR A 107 8.89 -18.42 3.61
N PHE A 108 8.64 -17.26 3.03
CA PHE A 108 8.50 -16.02 3.79
C PHE A 108 7.14 -15.97 4.50
N PRO A 109 7.08 -15.70 5.81
CA PRO A 109 5.82 -15.60 6.55
C PRO A 109 5.12 -14.26 6.27
N TYR A 110 4.01 -14.31 5.59
CA TYR A 110 3.17 -13.12 5.29
C TYR A 110 1.68 -13.38 5.48
#